data_1573a2dd7d520a8cd8d9b6126b9396fa
#
_entry.id   1573a2dd7d520a8cd8d9b6126b9396fa
#
_cell.length_a   1.000
_cell.length_b   1.000
_cell.length_c   1.000
_cell.angle_alpha   90.00
_cell.angle_beta   90.00
_cell.angle_gamma   90.00
#
_symmetry.space_group_name_H-M   'P 1'
#
loop_
_entity.id
_entity.type
_entity.pdbx_description
1 polymer ?
#
loop_
_entity_poly.entity_id
_entity_poly.type
_entity_poly.pdbx_seq_one_letter_code
_entity_poly.pdbx_strand_id
1 'polypeptide(L)' 'MTIEELKKLPVGKVRRIARSLNLIIDLPGMTKGEMAGMISDRLGEDKVAWTLLDQFI' A
#
# COMPACT_ATOMS: atom_id res chain seq x y z
N MET A 1 -7.78 1.89 -7.37
CA MET A 1 -7.10 0.61 -7.08
C MET A 1 -7.88 -0.16 -6.03
N THR A 2 -7.88 -1.48 -6.11
CA THR A 2 -8.46 -2.36 -5.10
C THR A 2 -7.35 -3.00 -4.27
N ILE A 3 -7.72 -3.58 -3.12
CA ILE A 3 -6.76 -4.30 -2.29
C ILE A 3 -6.13 -5.48 -3.05
N GLU A 4 -6.90 -6.12 -3.91
CA GLU A 4 -6.41 -7.24 -4.70
C GLU A 4 -5.36 -6.79 -5.70
N GLU A 5 -5.57 -5.65 -6.36
CA GLU A 5 -4.60 -5.07 -7.26
C GLU A 5 -3.33 -4.67 -6.52
N LEU A 6 -3.50 -4.10 -5.32
CA LEU A 6 -2.37 -3.73 -4.47
C LEU A 6 -1.49 -4.93 -4.15
N LYS A 7 -2.11 -6.06 -3.80
CA LYS A 7 -1.38 -7.29 -3.47
C LYS A 7 -0.62 -7.88 -4.66
N LYS A 8 -1.05 -7.57 -5.88
CA LYS A 8 -0.38 -8.06 -7.09
C LYS A 8 0.81 -7.21 -7.52
N LEU A 9 0.96 -6.01 -6.96
CA LEU A 9 2.06 -5.14 -7.33
C LEU A 9 3.40 -5.69 -6.83
N PRO A 10 4.51 -5.38 -7.53
CA PRO A 10 5.83 -5.72 -7.03
C PRO A 10 6.09 -5.07 -5.68
N VAL A 11 6.91 -5.72 -4.84
CA VAL A 11 7.20 -5.24 -3.49
C VAL A 11 7.74 -3.80 -3.49
N GLY A 12 8.55 -3.43 -4.48
CA GLY A 12 9.09 -2.08 -4.58
C GLY A 12 8.01 -1.02 -4.73
N LYS A 13 6.96 -1.32 -5.48
CA LYS A 13 5.85 -0.38 -5.67
C LYS A 13 4.99 -0.29 -4.41
N VAL A 14 4.73 -1.41 -3.75
CA VAL A 14 3.99 -1.43 -2.49
C VAL A 14 4.73 -0.61 -1.44
N ARG A 15 6.05 -0.77 -1.37
CA ARG A 15 6.89 -0.01 -0.45
C ARG A 15 6.82 1.48 -0.73
N ARG A 16 6.86 1.88 -2.00
CA ARG A 16 6.76 3.29 -2.39
C ARG A 16 5.43 3.89 -1.95
N ILE A 17 4.34 3.17 -2.15
CA ILE A 17 3.01 3.62 -1.72
C ILE A 17 2.99 3.79 -0.19
N ALA A 18 3.48 2.80 0.54
CA ALA A 18 3.50 2.85 1.99
C ALA A 18 4.29 4.05 2.50
N ARG A 19 5.45 4.34 1.88
CA ARG A 19 6.26 5.49 2.27
C ARG A 19 5.57 6.81 1.96
N SER A 20 4.85 6.90 0.85
CA SER A 20 4.12 8.12 0.51
C SER A 20 2.98 8.39 1.49
N LEU A 21 2.48 7.35 2.17
CA LEU A 21 1.48 7.46 3.22
C LEU A 21 2.09 7.65 4.61
N ASN A 22 3.41 7.81 4.70
CA ASN A 22 4.16 7.97 5.95
C ASN A 22 4.02 6.76 6.88
N LEU A 23 3.88 5.57 6.32
CA LEU A 23 3.82 4.36 7.11
C LEU A 23 5.22 3.87 7.47
N ILE A 24 5.36 3.32 8.66
CA ILE A 24 6.63 2.74 9.12
C ILE A 24 6.70 1.31 8.60
N ILE A 25 7.58 1.08 7.61
CA ILE A 25 7.72 -0.22 6.95
C ILE A 25 9.14 -0.78 7.00
N ASP A 26 10.08 -0.08 7.63
CA ASP A 26 11.48 -0.48 7.67
C ASP A 26 11.77 -1.44 8.85
N LEU A 27 10.78 -2.22 9.25
CA LEU A 27 10.92 -3.20 10.32
C LEU A 27 11.47 -4.52 9.78
N PRO A 28 12.36 -5.20 10.53
CA PRO A 28 12.86 -6.51 10.13
C PRO A 28 11.71 -7.50 9.91
N GLY A 29 11.78 -8.25 8.82
CA GLY A 29 10.78 -9.27 8.52
C GLY A 29 9.49 -8.76 7.91
N MET A 30 9.40 -7.48 7.60
CA MET A 30 8.21 -6.91 6.96
C MET A 30 8.04 -7.47 5.54
N THR A 31 6.91 -8.09 5.27
CA THR A 31 6.60 -8.69 3.97
C THR A 31 5.71 -7.77 3.14
N LYS A 32 5.61 -8.07 1.83
CA LYS A 32 4.70 -7.34 0.95
C LYS A 32 3.26 -7.42 1.47
N GLY A 33 2.83 -8.58 1.94
CA GLY A 33 1.49 -8.75 2.49
C GLY A 33 1.23 -7.86 3.69
N GLU A 34 2.21 -7.75 4.58
CA GLU A 34 2.09 -6.87 5.74
C GLU A 34 2.01 -5.40 5.34
N MET A 35 2.85 -4.98 4.38
CA MET A 35 2.80 -3.61 3.87
C MET A 35 1.46 -3.31 3.20
N ALA A 36 0.95 -4.24 2.41
CA ALA A 36 -0.36 -4.09 1.77
C ALA A 36 -1.47 -3.99 2.81
N GLY A 37 -1.39 -4.78 3.88
CA GLY A 37 -2.35 -4.71 4.98
C GLY A 37 -2.32 -3.35 5.68
N MET A 38 -1.14 -2.81 5.92
CA MET A 38 -1.00 -1.49 6.53
C MET A 38 -1.57 -0.39 5.64
N ILE A 39 -1.33 -0.47 4.34
CA ILE A 39 -1.90 0.48 3.37
C ILE A 39 -3.42 0.38 3.39
N SER A 40 -3.95 -0.83 3.38
CA SER A 40 -5.39 -1.06 3.42
C SER A 40 -6.01 -0.47 4.68
N ASP A 41 -5.38 -0.68 5.84
CA ASP A 41 -5.85 -0.11 7.10
C ASP A 41 -5.84 1.42 7.06
N ARG A 42 -4.81 1.98 6.46
CA ARG A 42 -4.68 3.45 6.36
C ARG A 42 -5.77 4.05 5.48
N LEU A 43 -6.08 3.41 4.37
CA LEU A 43 -7.07 3.91 3.42
C LEU A 43 -8.50 3.57 3.83
N GLY A 44 -8.68 2.46 4.54
CA GLY A 44 -10.01 2.01 4.94
C GLY A 44 -10.90 1.76 3.73
N GLU A 45 -12.13 2.25 3.78
CA GLU A 45 -13.11 2.09 2.71
C GLU A 45 -13.23 3.34 1.83
N ASP A 46 -12.29 4.27 1.94
CA ASP A 46 -12.31 5.52 1.17
C ASP A 46 -11.96 5.25 -0.29
N LYS A 47 -12.99 5.19 -1.13
CA LYS A 47 -12.82 4.92 -2.56
C LYS A 47 -12.01 5.99 -3.27
N VAL A 48 -12.11 7.24 -2.82
CA VAL A 48 -11.34 8.33 -3.42
C VAL A 48 -9.86 8.13 -3.16
N ALA A 49 -9.49 7.77 -1.93
CA ALA A 49 -8.10 7.49 -1.60
C ALA A 49 -7.54 6.32 -2.42
N TRP A 50 -8.31 5.23 -2.56
CA TRP A 50 -7.91 4.09 -3.38
C TRP A 50 -7.72 4.47 -4.85
N THR A 51 -8.60 5.32 -5.38
CA THR A 51 -8.48 5.81 -6.77
C THR A 51 -7.23 6.64 -6.96
N LEU A 52 -6.90 7.48 -5.98
CA LEU A 52 -5.71 8.32 -6.05
C LEU A 52 -4.41 7.52 -6.07
N LEU A 53 -4.41 6.31 -5.52
CA LEU A 53 -3.23 5.44 -5.57
C LEU A 53 -2.82 5.11 -7.00
N ASP A 54 -3.75 5.07 -7.94
CA ASP A 54 -3.42 4.77 -9.34
C ASP A 54 -2.44 5.79 -9.93
N GLN A 55 -2.35 6.97 -9.36
CA GLN A 55 -1.43 8.02 -9.81
C GLN A 55 0.02 7.76 -9.38
N PHE A 56 0.25 6.86 -8.44
CA PHE A 56 1.59 6.52 -7.98
C PHE A 56 2.27 5.44 -8.81
N ILE A 57 1.54 4.82 -9.71
CA ILE A 57 2.04 3.64 -10.43
C ILE A 57 2.46 4.00 -11.85
#